data_04dd602f6ec19f869155804f3a697275
#
_entry.id   04dd602f6ec19f869155804f3a697275
#
_cell.length_a   1.000
_cell.length_b   1.000
_cell.length_c   1.000
_cell.angle_alpha   90.00
_cell.angle_beta   90.00
_cell.angle_gamma   90.00
#
_symmetry.space_group_name_H-M   'P 1'
#
loop_
_entity.id
_entity.type
_entity.pdbx_description
1 polymer ?
#
loop_
_entity_poly.entity_id
_entity_poly.type
_entity_poly.pdbx_seq_one_letter_code
_entity_poly.pdbx_strand_id
1 'polypeptide(L)'
;MKGRHQLASLEPIVLGPLRGIAPEDWHRAPKGKWSVAQIVAHLATGVDLSSSAFEQRKEKFGMLRRSNPGQAVLRHLLLTIGRFPPGRKAGDTTQPPERPDAELVSAQFRMGVERFTKMINAWPEGRQLEVFVKHPYLGDLNLPEWVRFHYVHARHHAKQIADRLNWGKRETGKGKREK
;
A
#
# COMPACT_ATOMS: atom_id res chain seq x y z
N MET A 1 -19.63 7.62 1.21
CA MET A 1 -18.72 7.09 0.16
C MET A 1 -18.17 5.73 0.59
N LYS A 2 -18.32 4.67 -0.23
CA LYS A 2 -17.80 3.31 0.05
C LYS A 2 -16.29 3.28 0.38
N GLY A 3 -15.50 4.26 -0.09
CA GLY A 3 -14.06 4.34 0.12
C GLY A 3 -13.59 4.64 1.55
N ARG A 4 -14.39 5.33 2.37
CA ARG A 4 -13.99 5.65 3.76
C ARG A 4 -13.73 4.41 4.60
N HIS A 5 -14.57 3.40 4.46
CA HIS A 5 -14.41 2.13 5.17
C HIS A 5 -13.13 1.39 4.72
N GLN A 6 -12.79 1.48 3.43
CA GLN A 6 -11.57 0.85 2.90
C GLN A 6 -10.30 1.51 3.45
N LEU A 7 -10.27 2.85 3.56
CA LEU A 7 -9.13 3.53 4.20
C LEU A 7 -9.00 3.20 5.68
N ALA A 8 -10.11 3.24 6.42
CA ALA A 8 -10.10 2.89 7.85
C ALA A 8 -9.61 1.46 8.13
N SER A 9 -9.74 0.56 7.15
CA SER A 9 -9.26 -0.82 7.27
C SER A 9 -7.78 -1.01 6.95
N LEU A 10 -7.07 -0.01 6.39
CA LEU A 10 -5.66 -0.17 5.98
C LEU A 10 -4.75 -0.47 7.17
N GLU A 11 -4.87 0.31 8.25
CA GLU A 11 -4.04 0.12 9.44
C GLU A 11 -4.27 -1.25 10.09
N PRO A 12 -5.49 -1.68 10.43
CA PRO A 12 -5.70 -3.02 10.98
C PRO A 12 -5.26 -4.15 10.03
N ILE A 13 -5.37 -4.00 8.72
CA ILE A 13 -4.90 -5.00 7.75
C ILE A 13 -3.37 -5.13 7.76
N VAL A 14 -2.65 -4.02 7.80
CA VAL A 14 -1.19 -4.00 7.65
C VAL A 14 -0.48 -4.13 9.00
N LEU A 15 -0.86 -3.32 9.99
CA LEU A 15 -0.19 -3.24 11.29
C LEU A 15 -0.83 -4.11 12.35
N GLY A 16 -2.09 -4.52 12.19
CA GLY A 16 -2.76 -5.40 13.15
C GLY A 16 -1.99 -6.69 13.44
N PRO A 17 -1.54 -7.45 12.42
CA PRO A 17 -0.75 -8.66 12.61
C PRO A 17 0.65 -8.46 13.22
N LEU A 18 1.13 -7.21 13.29
CA LEU A 18 2.48 -6.85 13.74
C LEU A 18 2.54 -6.42 15.21
N ARG A 19 1.41 -6.42 15.89
CA ARG A 19 1.36 -6.09 17.33
C ARG A 19 2.09 -7.15 18.15
N GLY A 20 3.10 -6.72 18.89
CA GLY A 20 3.87 -7.59 19.79
C GLY A 20 4.77 -8.62 19.13
N ILE A 21 5.06 -8.49 17.83
CA ILE A 21 6.12 -9.31 17.20
C ILE A 21 7.49 -8.91 17.73
N ALA A 22 8.42 -9.86 17.75
CA ALA A 22 9.78 -9.61 18.19
C ALA A 22 10.50 -8.62 17.23
N PRO A 23 11.35 -7.72 17.75
CA PRO A 23 12.06 -6.74 16.93
C PRO A 23 12.82 -7.34 15.74
N GLU A 24 13.41 -8.51 15.91
CA GLU A 24 14.13 -9.22 14.86
C GLU A 24 13.22 -9.72 13.74
N ASP A 25 11.94 -10.04 14.01
CA ASP A 25 11.00 -10.54 13.00
C ASP A 25 10.59 -9.46 11.98
N TRP A 26 10.75 -8.18 12.34
CA TRP A 26 10.57 -7.08 11.40
C TRP A 26 11.55 -7.11 10.22
N HIS A 27 12.74 -7.65 10.43
CA HIS A 27 13.83 -7.63 9.45
C HIS A 27 14.13 -9.00 8.84
N ARG A 28 13.53 -10.07 9.35
CA ARG A 28 13.71 -11.42 8.80
C ARG A 28 12.97 -11.59 7.48
N ALA A 29 13.66 -12.12 6.48
CA ALA A 29 13.07 -12.48 5.20
C ALA A 29 13.88 -13.57 4.49
N PRO A 30 13.25 -14.42 3.65
CA PRO A 30 13.98 -15.28 2.73
C PRO A 30 14.82 -14.44 1.75
N LYS A 31 15.95 -15.02 1.28
CA LYS A 31 16.83 -14.35 0.31
C LYS A 31 16.05 -13.80 -0.89
N GLY A 32 16.31 -12.55 -1.24
CA GLY A 32 15.68 -11.87 -2.39
C GLY A 32 14.21 -11.47 -2.17
N LYS A 33 13.72 -11.51 -0.93
CA LYS A 33 12.37 -11.07 -0.57
C LYS A 33 12.44 -9.90 0.42
N TRP A 34 11.49 -9.00 0.34
CA TRP A 34 11.36 -7.93 1.32
C TRP A 34 11.01 -8.47 2.70
N SER A 35 11.59 -7.84 3.70
CA SER A 35 11.21 -8.02 5.11
C SER A 35 9.87 -7.34 5.42
N VAL A 36 9.32 -7.59 6.61
CA VAL A 36 8.10 -6.92 7.08
C VAL A 36 8.29 -5.41 7.10
N ALA A 37 9.40 -4.90 7.66
CA ALA A 37 9.69 -3.47 7.70
C ALA A 37 9.77 -2.84 6.30
N GLN A 38 10.39 -3.53 5.34
CA GLN A 38 10.44 -3.08 3.94
C GLN A 38 9.06 -3.03 3.28
N ILE A 39 8.21 -4.01 3.54
CA ILE A 39 6.82 -4.03 3.02
C ILE A 39 6.04 -2.84 3.59
N VAL A 40 6.14 -2.58 4.89
CA VAL A 40 5.45 -1.44 5.53
C VAL A 40 5.98 -0.12 4.99
N ALA A 41 7.30 0.04 4.83
CA ALA A 41 7.90 1.24 4.24
C ALA A 41 7.38 1.50 2.81
N HIS A 42 7.33 0.45 1.96
CA HIS A 42 6.78 0.54 0.62
C HIS A 42 5.31 1.03 0.61
N LEU A 43 4.49 0.48 1.49
CA LEU A 43 3.08 0.87 1.61
C LEU A 43 2.94 2.31 2.12
N ALA A 44 3.73 2.71 3.11
CA ALA A 44 3.74 4.07 3.65
C ALA A 44 4.08 5.09 2.57
N THR A 45 5.17 4.85 1.82
CA THR A 45 5.58 5.70 0.70
C THR A 45 4.50 5.80 -0.37
N GLY A 46 3.86 4.68 -0.73
CA GLY A 46 2.79 4.69 -1.74
C GLY A 46 1.57 5.53 -1.35
N VAL A 47 1.14 5.43 -0.09
CA VAL A 47 0.03 6.24 0.45
C VAL A 47 0.40 7.71 0.48
N ASP A 48 1.62 8.04 0.94
CA ASP A 48 2.11 9.40 1.04
C ASP A 48 2.21 10.09 -0.32
N LEU A 49 2.84 9.46 -1.29
CA LEU A 49 3.00 10.01 -2.64
C LEU A 49 1.66 10.28 -3.32
N SER A 50 0.69 9.36 -3.19
CA SER A 50 -0.61 9.53 -3.82
C SER A 50 -1.44 10.64 -3.14
N SER A 51 -1.44 10.72 -1.80
CA SER A 51 -2.14 11.78 -1.09
C SER A 51 -1.56 13.16 -1.41
N SER A 52 -0.23 13.30 -1.38
CA SER A 52 0.47 14.53 -1.75
C SER A 52 0.16 14.96 -3.19
N ALA A 53 0.10 14.01 -4.12
CA ALA A 53 -0.24 14.31 -5.50
C ALA A 53 -1.69 14.78 -5.69
N PHE A 54 -2.64 14.28 -4.89
CA PHE A 54 -4.01 14.79 -4.87
C PHE A 54 -4.09 16.17 -4.24
N GLU A 55 -3.41 16.42 -3.11
CA GLU A 55 -3.36 17.73 -2.47
C GLU A 55 -2.87 18.83 -3.42
N GLN A 56 -1.82 18.54 -4.21
CA GLN A 56 -1.31 19.46 -5.24
C GLN A 56 -2.30 19.72 -6.38
N ARG A 57 -3.31 18.88 -6.54
CA ARG A 57 -4.32 18.97 -7.61
C ARG A 57 -5.72 19.26 -7.10
N LYS A 58 -5.91 19.53 -5.83
CA LYS A 58 -7.24 19.70 -5.20
C LYS A 58 -8.13 20.79 -5.83
N GLU A 59 -7.54 21.72 -6.59
CA GLU A 59 -8.25 22.76 -7.30
C GLU A 59 -8.33 22.56 -8.82
N LYS A 60 -7.70 21.48 -9.33
CA LYS A 60 -7.65 21.17 -10.77
C LYS A 60 -8.77 20.22 -11.17
N PHE A 61 -10.00 20.70 -11.08
CA PHE A 61 -11.17 19.91 -11.49
C PHE A 61 -11.36 19.88 -13.01
N GLY A 62 -12.19 18.96 -13.48
CA GLY A 62 -12.48 18.80 -14.91
C GLY A 62 -11.32 18.18 -15.71
N MET A 63 -10.39 17.48 -15.06
CA MET A 63 -9.28 16.81 -15.75
C MET A 63 -9.79 15.68 -16.64
N LEU A 64 -9.15 15.50 -17.80
CA LEU A 64 -9.40 14.35 -18.65
C LEU A 64 -8.47 13.20 -18.28
N ARG A 65 -9.03 12.00 -18.19
CA ARG A 65 -8.26 10.78 -17.92
C ARG A 65 -7.32 10.44 -19.06
N ARG A 66 -6.06 10.16 -18.72
CA ARG A 66 -5.04 9.68 -19.66
C ARG A 66 -4.66 8.24 -19.29
N SER A 67 -4.99 7.30 -20.15
CA SER A 67 -4.56 5.91 -20.05
C SER A 67 -4.66 5.24 -21.42
N ASN A 68 -3.75 4.32 -21.70
CA ASN A 68 -3.85 3.46 -22.88
C ASN A 68 -4.79 2.26 -22.61
N PRO A 69 -5.24 1.54 -23.66
CA PRO A 69 -6.15 0.39 -23.50
C PRO A 69 -5.62 -0.69 -22.55
N GLY A 70 -4.34 -1.02 -22.60
CA GLY A 70 -3.72 -2.02 -21.71
C GLY A 70 -3.78 -1.61 -20.23
N GLN A 71 -3.54 -0.32 -19.95
CA GLN A 71 -3.69 0.24 -18.60
C GLN A 71 -5.15 0.21 -18.14
N ALA A 72 -6.10 0.48 -19.02
CA ALA A 72 -7.53 0.44 -18.71
C ALA A 72 -7.97 -0.98 -18.33
N VAL A 73 -7.57 -1.99 -19.10
CA VAL A 73 -7.83 -3.41 -18.81
C VAL A 73 -7.20 -3.82 -17.48
N LEU A 74 -5.92 -3.52 -17.29
CA LEU A 74 -5.20 -3.89 -16.06
C LEU A 74 -5.82 -3.22 -14.83
N ARG A 75 -6.18 -1.93 -14.92
CA ARG A 75 -6.88 -1.18 -13.87
C ARG A 75 -8.21 -1.84 -13.55
N HIS A 76 -9.02 -2.16 -14.55
CA HIS A 76 -10.31 -2.83 -14.35
C HIS A 76 -10.13 -4.17 -13.62
N LEU A 77 -9.25 -5.03 -14.09
CA LEU A 77 -8.97 -6.32 -13.47
C LEU A 77 -8.50 -6.18 -12.02
N LEU A 78 -7.53 -5.30 -11.77
CA LEU A 78 -6.96 -5.12 -10.44
C LEU A 78 -7.98 -4.53 -9.46
N LEU A 79 -8.69 -3.49 -9.85
CA LEU A 79 -9.64 -2.82 -8.95
C LEU A 79 -10.92 -3.62 -8.75
N THR A 80 -11.32 -4.46 -9.70
CA THR A 80 -12.53 -5.28 -9.63
C THR A 80 -12.24 -6.62 -8.96
N ILE A 81 -11.27 -7.40 -9.49
CA ILE A 81 -10.95 -8.74 -9.02
C ILE A 81 -10.06 -8.69 -7.77
N GLY A 82 -9.26 -7.64 -7.61
CA GLY A 82 -8.38 -7.46 -6.44
C GLY A 82 -7.15 -8.37 -6.45
N ARG A 83 -6.67 -8.75 -7.63
CA ARG A 83 -5.48 -9.59 -7.80
C ARG A 83 -4.37 -8.82 -8.52
N PHE A 84 -3.17 -8.84 -7.94
CA PHE A 84 -1.97 -8.34 -8.60
C PHE A 84 -1.41 -9.40 -9.54
N PRO A 85 -1.03 -9.03 -10.77
CA PRO A 85 -0.30 -9.93 -11.65
C PRO A 85 1.03 -10.34 -11.01
N PRO A 86 1.42 -11.63 -11.10
CA PRO A 86 2.69 -12.08 -10.56
C PRO A 86 3.88 -11.43 -11.29
N GLY A 87 5.04 -11.35 -10.59
CA GLY A 87 6.30 -10.92 -11.20
C GLY A 87 6.47 -9.41 -11.41
N ARG A 88 5.52 -8.57 -11.02
CA ARG A 88 5.69 -7.11 -11.11
C ARG A 88 6.54 -6.59 -9.95
N LYS A 89 7.57 -5.83 -10.29
CA LYS A 89 8.40 -5.12 -9.31
C LYS A 89 7.72 -3.81 -8.91
N ALA A 90 8.00 -3.35 -7.69
CA ALA A 90 7.62 -2.00 -7.28
C ALA A 90 8.32 -0.96 -8.15
N GLY A 91 7.66 0.19 -8.35
CA GLY A 91 8.29 1.32 -9.04
C GLY A 91 9.46 1.88 -8.23
N ASP A 92 10.44 2.48 -8.91
CA ASP A 92 11.67 2.98 -8.27
C ASP A 92 11.40 3.96 -7.13
N THR A 93 10.38 4.81 -7.26
CA THR A 93 9.98 5.79 -6.24
C THR A 93 9.41 5.17 -4.97
N THR A 94 9.05 3.89 -4.98
CA THR A 94 8.47 3.17 -3.85
C THR A 94 9.34 2.00 -3.38
N GLN A 95 10.58 1.92 -3.85
CA GLN A 95 11.54 0.94 -3.33
C GLN A 95 11.85 1.27 -1.86
N PRO A 96 11.73 0.29 -0.96
CA PRO A 96 12.03 0.52 0.43
C PRO A 96 13.55 0.59 0.66
N PRO A 97 14.01 1.29 1.71
CA PRO A 97 15.39 1.19 2.19
C PRO A 97 15.77 -0.25 2.52
N GLU A 98 17.07 -0.54 2.58
CA GLU A 98 17.56 -1.90 2.86
C GLU A 98 17.12 -2.39 4.26
N ARG A 99 17.21 -1.52 5.27
CA ARG A 99 16.84 -1.83 6.66
C ARG A 99 16.09 -0.65 7.30
N PRO A 100 14.80 -0.46 6.96
CA PRO A 100 14.03 0.65 7.52
C PRO A 100 13.74 0.41 9.01
N ASP A 101 13.69 1.49 9.78
CA ASP A 101 13.27 1.44 11.19
C ASP A 101 11.78 1.07 11.29
N ALA A 102 11.47 0.06 12.10
CA ALA A 102 10.13 -0.52 12.21
C ALA A 102 9.10 0.43 12.84
N GLU A 103 9.49 1.19 13.86
CA GLU A 103 8.62 2.15 14.53
C GLU A 103 8.35 3.35 13.62
N LEU A 104 9.41 3.85 12.99
CA LEU A 104 9.32 4.97 12.06
C LEU A 104 8.39 4.66 10.88
N VAL A 105 8.57 3.52 10.21
CA VAL A 105 7.73 3.19 9.05
C VAL A 105 6.28 2.90 9.45
N SER A 106 6.05 2.34 10.65
CA SER A 106 4.70 2.15 11.19
C SER A 106 4.02 3.49 11.47
N ALA A 107 4.75 4.45 12.06
CA ALA A 107 4.26 5.81 12.29
C ALA A 107 3.97 6.52 10.96
N GLN A 108 4.89 6.46 10.00
CA GLN A 108 4.71 7.03 8.66
C GLN A 108 3.47 6.45 7.94
N PHE A 109 3.25 5.14 8.05
CA PHE A 109 2.07 4.51 7.46
C PHE A 109 0.77 5.03 8.09
N ARG A 110 0.68 5.11 9.43
CA ARG A 110 -0.48 5.66 10.14
C ARG A 110 -0.74 7.11 9.74
N MET A 111 0.29 7.95 9.78
CA MET A 111 0.21 9.37 9.41
C MET A 111 -0.24 9.55 7.96
N GLY A 112 0.27 8.74 7.03
CA GLY A 112 -0.14 8.76 5.63
C GLY A 112 -1.61 8.40 5.45
N VAL A 113 -2.09 7.34 6.11
CA VAL A 113 -3.50 6.92 6.08
C VAL A 113 -4.40 8.00 6.70
N GLU A 114 -4.00 8.59 7.81
CA GLU A 114 -4.76 9.68 8.46
C GLU A 114 -4.85 10.91 7.56
N ARG A 115 -3.72 11.35 6.98
CA ARG A 115 -3.68 12.48 6.05
C ARG A 115 -4.57 12.24 4.84
N PHE A 116 -4.48 11.07 4.23
CA PHE A 116 -5.32 10.71 3.09
C PHE A 116 -6.81 10.71 3.47
N THR A 117 -7.15 10.22 4.66
CA THR A 117 -8.51 10.22 5.18
C THR A 117 -9.04 11.65 5.41
N LYS A 118 -8.23 12.53 6.03
CA LYS A 118 -8.57 13.95 6.20
C LYS A 118 -8.80 14.64 4.87
N MET A 119 -7.92 14.41 3.90
CA MET A 119 -8.04 14.97 2.54
C MET A 119 -9.34 14.53 1.87
N ILE A 120 -9.69 13.24 1.92
CA ILE A 120 -10.95 12.73 1.32
C ILE A 120 -12.19 13.31 2.00
N ASN A 121 -12.15 13.48 3.32
CA ASN A 121 -13.26 14.06 4.06
C ASN A 121 -13.48 15.54 3.73
N ALA A 122 -12.42 16.27 3.43
CA ALA A 122 -12.44 17.64 3.00
C ALA A 122 -12.67 17.83 1.49
N TRP A 123 -12.71 16.74 0.71
CA TRP A 123 -12.87 16.83 -0.74
C TRP A 123 -14.28 17.29 -1.12
N PRO A 124 -14.42 18.24 -2.08
CA PRO A 124 -15.73 18.73 -2.49
C PRO A 124 -16.66 17.61 -2.95
N GLU A 125 -17.90 17.66 -2.47
CA GLU A 125 -18.88 16.63 -2.78
C GLU A 125 -19.17 16.58 -4.30
N GLY A 126 -19.32 15.37 -4.83
CA GLY A 126 -19.57 15.14 -6.25
C GLY A 126 -18.34 15.25 -7.15
N ARG A 127 -17.21 15.81 -6.68
CA ARG A 127 -16.05 16.10 -7.53
C ARG A 127 -14.90 15.08 -7.45
N GLN A 128 -15.14 13.92 -6.82
CA GLN A 128 -14.11 12.89 -6.60
C GLN A 128 -13.63 12.19 -7.87
N LEU A 129 -14.40 12.31 -8.97
CA LEU A 129 -14.10 11.69 -10.26
C LEU A 129 -13.38 12.64 -11.24
N GLU A 130 -13.23 13.91 -10.88
CA GLU A 130 -12.77 14.96 -11.78
C GLU A 130 -11.25 15.22 -11.73
N VAL A 131 -10.57 14.66 -10.75
CA VAL A 131 -9.13 14.80 -10.58
C VAL A 131 -8.46 13.46 -10.69
N PHE A 132 -7.36 13.41 -11.42
CA PHE A 132 -6.61 12.19 -11.67
C PHE A 132 -5.16 12.33 -11.21
N VAL A 133 -4.65 11.27 -10.60
CA VAL A 133 -3.24 11.07 -10.28
C VAL A 133 -2.74 9.83 -11.02
N LYS A 134 -1.61 9.97 -11.72
CA LYS A 134 -1.04 8.89 -12.53
C LYS A 134 -0.45 7.79 -11.66
N HIS A 135 -0.88 6.56 -11.93
CA HIS A 135 -0.24 5.35 -11.42
C HIS A 135 0.67 4.77 -12.52
N PRO A 136 1.92 4.34 -12.23
CA PRO A 136 2.89 3.88 -13.24
C PRO A 136 2.34 2.80 -14.19
N TYR A 137 1.59 1.84 -13.67
CA TYR A 137 1.08 0.69 -14.43
C TYR A 137 -0.39 0.77 -14.82
N LEU A 138 -1.21 1.54 -14.09
CA LEU A 138 -2.67 1.57 -14.27
C LEU A 138 -3.14 2.82 -15.02
N GLY A 139 -2.24 3.73 -15.36
CA GLY A 139 -2.59 5.03 -15.91
C GLY A 139 -3.22 5.95 -14.87
N ASP A 140 -4.03 6.88 -15.31
CA ASP A 140 -4.69 7.84 -14.42
C ASP A 140 -5.78 7.18 -13.59
N LEU A 141 -5.68 7.33 -12.27
CA LEU A 141 -6.70 6.93 -11.29
C LEU A 141 -7.32 8.16 -10.64
N ASN A 142 -8.64 8.17 -10.52
CA ASN A 142 -9.36 9.15 -9.72
C ASN A 142 -9.30 8.80 -8.22
N LEU A 143 -9.84 9.66 -7.38
CA LEU A 143 -9.74 9.51 -5.93
C LEU A 143 -10.36 8.20 -5.40
N PRO A 144 -11.60 7.79 -5.76
CA PRO A 144 -12.14 6.48 -5.39
C PRO A 144 -11.31 5.29 -5.88
N GLU A 145 -10.73 5.37 -7.08
CA GLU A 145 -9.88 4.31 -7.64
C GLU A 145 -8.56 4.18 -6.87
N TRP A 146 -7.95 5.28 -6.43
CA TRP A 146 -6.77 5.25 -5.58
C TRP A 146 -7.06 4.65 -4.20
N VAL A 147 -8.20 5.01 -3.59
CA VAL A 147 -8.63 4.38 -2.34
C VAL A 147 -8.78 2.86 -2.50
N ARG A 148 -9.45 2.45 -3.58
CA ARG A 148 -9.62 1.03 -3.89
C ARG A 148 -8.28 0.35 -4.16
N PHE A 149 -7.38 1.01 -4.88
CA PHE A 149 -6.01 0.53 -5.13
C PHE A 149 -5.27 0.28 -3.82
N HIS A 150 -5.22 1.25 -2.91
CA HIS A 150 -4.55 1.08 -1.62
C HIS A 150 -5.14 -0.07 -0.80
N TYR A 151 -6.44 -0.23 -0.80
CA TYR A 151 -7.09 -1.34 -0.11
C TYR A 151 -6.68 -2.71 -0.69
N VAL A 152 -6.71 -2.87 -2.00
CA VAL A 152 -6.30 -4.11 -2.67
C VAL A 152 -4.80 -4.36 -2.47
N HIS A 153 -3.99 -3.31 -2.54
CA HIS A 153 -2.54 -3.34 -2.36
C HIS A 153 -2.16 -3.75 -0.93
N ALA A 154 -2.79 -3.15 0.07
CA ALA A 154 -2.60 -3.54 1.47
C ALA A 154 -2.96 -5.02 1.71
N ARG A 155 -4.07 -5.51 1.17
CA ARG A 155 -4.45 -6.93 1.27
C ARG A 155 -3.46 -7.86 0.57
N HIS A 156 -2.88 -7.44 -0.56
CA HIS A 156 -1.83 -8.20 -1.23
C HIS A 156 -0.60 -8.33 -0.34
N HIS A 157 -0.14 -7.21 0.22
CA HIS A 157 1.04 -7.20 1.08
C HIS A 157 0.80 -7.82 2.46
N ALA A 158 -0.42 -7.78 2.99
CA ALA A 158 -0.76 -8.50 4.23
C ALA A 158 -0.53 -10.02 4.13
N LYS A 159 -0.78 -10.61 2.95
CA LYS A 159 -0.42 -12.02 2.70
C LYS A 159 1.10 -12.22 2.74
N GLN A 160 1.87 -11.31 2.14
CA GLN A 160 3.32 -11.39 2.19
C GLN A 160 3.86 -11.21 3.61
N ILE A 161 3.29 -10.30 4.41
CA ILE A 161 3.61 -10.14 5.83
C ILE A 161 3.36 -11.45 6.58
N ALA A 162 2.19 -12.06 6.42
CA ALA A 162 1.88 -13.35 7.05
C ALA A 162 2.88 -14.45 6.65
N ASP A 163 3.27 -14.51 5.36
CA ASP A 163 4.29 -15.44 4.89
C ASP A 163 5.66 -15.22 5.55
N ARG A 164 6.07 -13.96 5.79
CA ARG A 164 7.33 -13.63 6.48
C ARG A 164 7.30 -14.06 7.94
N LEU A 165 6.22 -13.76 8.64
CA LEU A 165 6.04 -14.17 10.06
C LEU A 165 6.03 -15.69 10.20
N ASN A 166 5.36 -16.41 9.30
CA ASN A 166 5.33 -17.88 9.30
C ASN A 166 6.69 -18.48 8.95
N TRP A 167 7.44 -17.87 8.05
CA TRP A 167 8.79 -18.30 7.71
C TRP A 167 9.74 -18.11 8.89
N GLY A 168 9.72 -16.95 9.56
CA GLY A 168 10.52 -16.68 10.75
C GLY A 168 10.29 -17.72 11.85
N LYS A 169 9.03 -18.07 12.13
CA LYS A 169 8.69 -19.11 13.12
C LYS A 169 9.25 -20.49 12.78
N ARG A 170 9.28 -20.87 11.50
CA ARG A 170 9.84 -22.15 11.06
C ARG A 170 11.35 -22.20 11.24
N GLU A 171 12.06 -21.14 10.92
CA GLU A 171 13.51 -21.07 11.07
C GLU A 171 13.93 -21.12 12.56
N THR A 172 13.25 -20.37 13.44
CA THR A 172 13.51 -20.41 14.88
C THR A 172 13.15 -21.75 15.50
N GLY A 173 12.14 -22.45 15.00
CA GLY A 173 11.74 -23.79 15.46
C GLY A 173 12.73 -24.90 15.08
N LYS A 174 13.40 -24.79 13.92
CA LYS A 174 14.47 -25.72 13.52
C LYS A 174 15.68 -25.62 14.42
N GLY A 175 16.14 -24.40 14.73
CA GLY A 175 17.30 -24.21 15.60
C GLY A 175 17.14 -24.67 17.05
N LYS A 176 15.90 -24.96 17.49
CA LYS A 176 15.63 -25.55 18.82
C LYS A 176 15.65 -27.09 18.84
N ARG A 177 15.63 -27.75 17.67
CA ARG A 177 15.64 -29.22 17.55
C ARG A 177 17.04 -29.80 17.35
N GLU A 178 18.04 -28.94 17.07
CA GLU A 178 19.44 -29.31 16.83
C GLU A 178 20.36 -29.06 18.03
N LYS A 179 19.78 -28.76 19.20
CA LYS A 179 20.46 -28.64 20.50
C LYS A 179 19.93 -29.66 21.49
#